data_3506a9103766cefa5f0006c714497e64
#
_entry.id   3506a9103766cefa5f0006c714497e64
#
_cell.length_a   1.000
_cell.length_b   1.000
_cell.length_c   1.000
_cell.angle_alpha   90.00
_cell.angle_beta   90.00
_cell.angle_gamma   90.00
#
_symmetry.space_group_name_H-M   'P 1'
#
loop_
_entity.id
_entity.type
_entity.pdbx_description
1 polymer ?
#
loop_
_entity_poly.entity_id
_entity_poly.type
_entity_poly.pdbx_seq_one_letter_code
_entity_poly.pdbx_strand_id
1 'polypeptide(L)'
;MLTIKDLTVKFPSRFGDLSAIEGVDMTIKPGEIHGLVGESGAGKSTVGAAVIGLLQAPGYVTKGILTLGDTDLRKLTPAQAHEVRGDRISMIFQDPQTSLNPLMTIEDQLVETIQAHSDANKTVARRRAVDLLGDIGIQNASQRIKAYPHQFSGGMRQRVVIALAICTDPEVIIADEPTTALDVAVQSQVLDLIQQLAKERQIAFMLITHDIGVIAQVADRVTVMRKGCVVETGDTAQVLGAPKHPYTRALMDAVPPLDQKIDRFRVPAVGDTAVMQGDTAERWLLEGQQHCLTGLTLENLTVTFSGPRTSLFRKPSPFVALEDVALNIRPGSIMGLVGESGSGKSTLAKAITGLVTPTCGTMTLGDTALPFGKSRSRYHPSRQLVQMVFQDPYSSLNPRHRIGDILTEPLWFYGFVKDPAERKSLVASMLSLVGIQPDAITKYPHQFSGGQRQRIAVARALLARPRFLICDEPTSALDVSIQAEILNLLKELQAKFGLTILFISHNLAVVRQMADDTAVLCNGKIEEVNTTEAVYESPQAEYTKSLLAQTPVIPKSWRQWAHD
;
A
#
# COMPACT_ATOMS: atom_id res chain seq x y z
N MET A 1 21.31 20.33 -12.46
CA MET A 1 21.50 18.94 -12.90
C MET A 1 22.11 18.14 -11.76
N LEU A 2 21.48 17.04 -11.34
CA LEU A 2 22.00 16.09 -10.35
C LEU A 2 22.76 14.96 -11.07
N THR A 3 23.99 14.67 -10.64
CA THR A 3 24.79 13.56 -11.19
C THR A 3 25.28 12.63 -10.08
N ILE A 4 25.01 11.37 -10.24
CA ILE A 4 25.43 10.26 -9.39
C ILE A 4 26.30 9.35 -10.25
N LYS A 5 27.55 9.07 -9.84
CA LYS A 5 28.44 8.15 -10.55
C LYS A 5 29.09 7.18 -9.56
N ASP A 6 29.00 5.90 -9.88
CA ASP A 6 29.64 4.79 -9.14
C ASP A 6 29.36 4.84 -7.62
N LEU A 7 28.12 5.22 -7.26
CA LEU A 7 27.73 5.38 -5.85
C LEU A 7 27.62 4.02 -5.16
N THR A 8 28.38 3.87 -4.07
CA THR A 8 28.39 2.66 -3.23
C THR A 8 28.20 3.05 -1.77
N VAL A 9 27.21 2.44 -1.13
CA VAL A 9 26.87 2.62 0.30
C VAL A 9 26.95 1.30 1.02
N LYS A 10 27.59 1.31 2.18
CA LYS A 10 27.73 0.13 3.06
C LYS A 10 27.19 0.39 4.46
N PHE A 11 26.73 -0.67 5.07
CA PHE A 11 26.34 -0.73 6.48
C PHE A 11 27.20 -1.74 7.22
N PRO A 12 27.97 -1.32 8.23
CA PRO A 12 28.75 -2.24 9.05
C PRO A 12 27.85 -3.24 9.76
N SER A 13 28.23 -4.51 9.73
CA SER A 13 27.55 -5.58 10.45
C SER A 13 28.55 -6.44 11.23
N ARG A 14 28.06 -7.28 12.15
CA ARG A 14 28.90 -8.22 12.92
C ARG A 14 29.63 -9.25 12.05
N PHE A 15 29.17 -9.44 10.80
CA PHE A 15 29.72 -10.42 9.85
C PHE A 15 30.47 -9.77 8.69
N GLY A 16 30.81 -8.47 8.79
CA GLY A 16 31.41 -7.66 7.75
C GLY A 16 30.47 -6.61 7.19
N ASP A 17 30.96 -5.74 6.31
CA ASP A 17 30.17 -4.68 5.70
C ASP A 17 29.14 -5.24 4.72
N LEU A 18 27.87 -4.90 4.93
CA LEU A 18 26.80 -5.21 4.00
C LEU A 18 26.71 -4.07 2.96
N SER A 19 26.88 -4.39 1.68
CA SER A 19 26.66 -3.44 0.59
C SER A 19 25.15 -3.26 0.38
N ALA A 20 24.63 -2.05 0.64
CA ALA A 20 23.22 -1.72 0.42
C ALA A 20 22.97 -1.28 -1.02
N ILE A 21 23.91 -0.53 -1.60
CA ILE A 21 23.95 -0.18 -3.02
C ILE A 21 25.40 -0.24 -3.51
N GLU A 22 25.56 -0.61 -4.80
CA GLU A 22 26.87 -0.80 -5.40
C GLU A 22 26.88 -0.28 -6.85
N GLY A 23 27.78 0.67 -7.13
CA GLY A 23 28.03 1.16 -8.48
C GLY A 23 26.82 1.82 -9.15
N VAL A 24 26.05 2.62 -8.43
CA VAL A 24 24.85 3.27 -8.99
C VAL A 24 25.25 4.49 -9.80
N ASP A 25 24.85 4.50 -11.09
CA ASP A 25 24.99 5.62 -12.01
C ASP A 25 23.62 6.19 -12.37
N MET A 26 23.45 7.52 -12.25
CA MET A 26 22.22 8.23 -12.58
C MET A 26 22.50 9.70 -12.86
N THR A 27 21.79 10.28 -13.81
CA THR A 27 21.80 11.72 -14.06
C THR A 27 20.39 12.21 -14.25
N ILE A 28 20.02 13.32 -13.58
CA ILE A 28 18.69 13.94 -13.64
C ILE A 28 18.86 15.38 -14.09
N LYS A 29 18.21 15.75 -15.18
CA LYS A 29 18.24 17.09 -15.75
C LYS A 29 17.19 18.00 -15.09
N PRO A 30 17.36 19.33 -15.10
CA PRO A 30 16.29 20.25 -14.72
C PRO A 30 15.00 19.95 -15.50
N GLY A 31 13.86 19.94 -14.80
CA GLY A 31 12.56 19.64 -15.39
C GLY A 31 12.30 18.17 -15.72
N GLU A 32 13.25 17.27 -15.44
CA GLU A 32 13.13 15.84 -15.68
C GLU A 32 12.57 15.12 -14.45
N ILE A 33 11.61 14.20 -14.67
CA ILE A 33 11.17 13.24 -13.66
C ILE A 33 11.86 11.90 -13.94
N HIS A 34 12.80 11.53 -13.08
CA HIS A 34 13.54 10.27 -13.18
C HIS A 34 12.98 9.25 -12.17
N GLY A 35 12.34 8.20 -12.67
CA GLY A 35 11.82 7.12 -11.86
C GLY A 35 12.91 6.17 -11.37
N LEU A 36 12.84 5.78 -10.10
CA LEU A 36 13.69 4.76 -9.50
C LEU A 36 12.82 3.63 -8.96
N VAL A 37 12.84 2.46 -9.62
CA VAL A 37 11.95 1.32 -9.34
C VAL A 37 12.72 0.06 -8.97
N GLY A 38 12.05 -0.87 -8.32
CA GLY A 38 12.58 -2.16 -7.90
C GLY A 38 11.86 -2.68 -6.67
N GLU A 39 12.14 -3.92 -6.26
CA GLU A 39 11.57 -4.52 -5.05
C GLU A 39 12.00 -3.79 -3.78
N SER A 40 11.28 -4.03 -2.67
CA SER A 40 11.68 -3.56 -1.34
C SER A 40 13.06 -4.11 -0.98
N GLY A 41 13.90 -3.27 -0.37
CA GLY A 41 15.28 -3.64 -0.11
C GLY A 41 16.20 -3.59 -1.33
N ALA A 42 15.75 -3.16 -2.51
CA ALA A 42 16.63 -2.96 -3.67
C ALA A 42 17.60 -1.76 -3.51
N GLY A 43 17.47 -0.98 -2.45
CA GLY A 43 18.36 0.15 -2.16
C GLY A 43 17.87 1.52 -2.63
N LYS A 44 16.64 1.62 -3.16
CA LYS A 44 16.08 2.87 -3.73
C LYS A 44 16.13 4.05 -2.75
N SER A 45 15.52 3.92 -1.58
CA SER A 45 15.53 4.97 -0.54
C SER A 45 16.94 5.26 -0.01
N THR A 46 17.85 4.27 -0.07
CA THR A 46 19.27 4.46 0.29
C THR A 46 19.96 5.39 -0.71
N VAL A 47 19.64 5.31 -2.02
CA VAL A 47 20.14 6.26 -3.03
C VAL A 47 19.66 7.67 -2.70
N GLY A 48 18.36 7.86 -2.45
CA GLY A 48 17.79 9.17 -2.07
C GLY A 48 18.42 9.73 -0.80
N ALA A 49 18.54 8.92 0.25
CA ALA A 49 19.16 9.31 1.51
C ALA A 49 20.65 9.66 1.36
N ALA A 50 21.39 8.96 0.48
CA ALA A 50 22.78 9.27 0.20
C ALA A 50 22.94 10.62 -0.53
N VAL A 51 22.06 10.92 -1.49
CA VAL A 51 22.07 12.18 -2.24
C VAL A 51 21.84 13.38 -1.34
N ILE A 52 20.84 13.32 -0.44
CA ILE A 52 20.55 14.42 0.50
C ILE A 52 21.48 14.40 1.73
N GLY A 53 22.32 13.37 1.86
CA GLY A 53 23.24 13.22 3.00
C GLY A 53 22.54 12.90 4.32
N LEU A 54 21.43 12.15 4.30
CA LEU A 54 20.64 11.71 5.45
C LEU A 54 20.71 10.18 5.64
N LEU A 55 21.83 9.55 5.29
CA LEU A 55 22.04 8.14 5.58
C LEU A 55 21.97 7.88 7.09
N GLN A 56 21.16 6.91 7.47
CA GLN A 56 21.07 6.50 8.87
C GLN A 56 22.37 5.82 9.31
N ALA A 57 22.92 6.23 10.46
CA ALA A 57 24.05 5.55 11.05
C ALA A 57 23.68 4.08 11.38
N PRO A 58 24.59 3.12 11.16
CA PRO A 58 26.02 3.25 10.81
C PRO A 58 26.33 3.27 9.29
N GLY A 59 25.33 3.55 8.41
CA GLY A 59 25.53 3.58 6.96
C GLY A 59 26.46 4.72 6.51
N TYR A 60 27.31 4.45 5.52
CA TYR A 60 28.23 5.43 4.96
C TYR A 60 28.51 5.21 3.48
N VAL A 61 28.82 6.30 2.76
CA VAL A 61 29.23 6.26 1.35
C VAL A 61 30.71 5.88 1.27
N THR A 62 31.01 4.73 0.66
CA THR A 62 32.39 4.26 0.47
C THR A 62 33.01 4.82 -0.80
N LYS A 63 32.23 4.93 -1.89
CA LYS A 63 32.71 5.27 -3.22
C LYS A 63 31.65 6.07 -3.99
N GLY A 64 32.05 6.81 -4.97
CA GLY A 64 31.18 7.50 -5.92
C GLY A 64 31.30 9.01 -5.90
N ILE A 65 30.72 9.64 -6.92
CA ILE A 65 30.64 11.09 -7.12
C ILE A 65 29.17 11.47 -6.99
N LEU A 66 28.89 12.48 -6.18
CA LEU A 66 27.57 13.08 -6.02
C LEU A 66 27.70 14.58 -6.26
N THR A 67 27.16 15.10 -7.37
CA THR A 67 27.24 16.52 -7.68
C THR A 67 25.88 17.10 -8.01
N LEU A 68 25.64 18.34 -7.56
CA LEU A 68 24.56 19.20 -7.98
C LEU A 68 25.14 20.41 -8.71
N GLY A 69 24.99 20.43 -10.03
CA GLY A 69 25.79 21.35 -10.86
C GLY A 69 27.28 21.17 -10.60
N ASP A 70 27.93 22.23 -10.17
CA ASP A 70 29.37 22.23 -9.84
C ASP A 70 29.67 21.90 -8.37
N THR A 71 28.62 21.70 -7.53
CA THR A 71 28.77 21.44 -6.10
C THR A 71 28.93 19.94 -5.83
N ASP A 72 30.06 19.53 -5.24
CA ASP A 72 30.29 18.16 -4.78
C ASP A 72 29.64 17.96 -3.40
N LEU A 73 28.52 17.22 -3.36
CA LEU A 73 27.70 17.01 -2.17
C LEU A 73 28.42 16.19 -1.08
N ARG A 74 29.45 15.42 -1.45
CA ARG A 74 30.22 14.59 -0.50
C ARG A 74 31.29 15.39 0.25
N LYS A 75 31.70 16.53 -0.29
CA LYS A 75 32.76 17.39 0.29
C LYS A 75 32.20 18.52 1.14
N LEU A 76 30.91 18.64 1.27
CA LEU A 76 30.27 19.69 2.06
C LEU A 76 30.60 19.53 3.55
N THR A 77 30.96 20.63 4.19
CA THR A 77 30.97 20.68 5.66
C THR A 77 29.55 20.56 6.21
N PRO A 78 29.36 20.20 7.49
CA PRO A 78 28.01 20.13 8.08
C PRO A 78 27.21 21.42 7.91
N ALA A 79 27.82 22.59 8.00
CA ALA A 79 27.17 23.89 7.79
C ALA A 79 26.71 24.06 6.33
N GLN A 80 27.61 23.81 5.35
CA GLN A 80 27.26 23.87 3.93
C GLN A 80 26.19 22.84 3.54
N ALA A 81 26.25 21.64 4.13
CA ALA A 81 25.22 20.62 3.89
C ALA A 81 23.84 21.07 4.46
N HIS A 82 23.82 21.83 5.56
CA HIS A 82 22.61 22.42 6.09
C HIS A 82 22.03 23.50 5.16
N GLU A 83 22.88 24.33 4.57
CA GLU A 83 22.48 25.34 3.59
C GLU A 83 21.90 24.71 2.31
N VAL A 84 22.54 23.64 1.79
CA VAL A 84 22.08 22.96 0.57
C VAL A 84 20.76 22.21 0.78
N ARG A 85 20.58 21.62 1.97
CA ARG A 85 19.32 20.92 2.33
C ARG A 85 18.21 21.93 2.58
N GLY A 86 17.09 21.71 1.91
CA GLY A 86 15.93 22.57 1.97
C GLY A 86 16.00 23.75 0.98
N ASP A 87 17.18 24.31 0.67
CA ASP A 87 17.34 25.38 -0.31
C ASP A 87 17.49 24.84 -1.75
N ARG A 88 18.47 23.95 -1.98
CA ARG A 88 18.74 23.41 -3.32
C ARG A 88 18.27 21.99 -3.54
N ILE A 89 18.24 21.17 -2.48
CA ILE A 89 17.73 19.79 -2.50
C ILE A 89 16.70 19.63 -1.40
N SER A 90 15.49 19.24 -1.76
CA SER A 90 14.42 18.89 -0.82
C SER A 90 14.05 17.42 -0.92
N MET A 91 13.37 16.90 0.10
CA MET A 91 12.90 15.53 0.13
C MET A 91 11.44 15.44 0.60
N ILE A 92 10.65 14.65 -0.12
CA ILE A 92 9.31 14.20 0.29
C ILE A 92 9.50 12.79 0.81
N PHE A 93 9.24 12.59 2.12
CA PHE A 93 9.36 11.29 2.78
C PHE A 93 8.11 10.44 2.58
N GLN A 94 8.27 9.12 2.71
CA GLN A 94 7.25 8.11 2.47
C GLN A 94 5.98 8.30 3.31
N ASP A 95 6.10 8.69 4.58
CA ASP A 95 4.95 8.86 5.49
C ASP A 95 4.68 10.33 5.81
N PRO A 96 3.57 10.90 5.30
CA PRO A 96 3.21 12.29 5.58
C PRO A 96 2.84 12.54 7.05
N GLN A 97 2.54 11.48 7.84
CA GLN A 97 2.23 11.65 9.26
C GLN A 97 3.48 11.92 10.10
N THR A 98 4.59 11.29 9.74
CA THR A 98 5.88 11.49 10.42
C THR A 98 6.62 12.71 9.88
N SER A 99 6.30 13.18 8.67
CA SER A 99 6.91 14.35 8.04
C SER A 99 6.42 15.67 8.63
N LEU A 100 5.24 15.70 9.25
CA LEU A 100 4.65 16.89 9.85
C LEU A 100 4.68 16.80 11.38
N ASN A 101 5.09 17.89 12.04
CA ASN A 101 5.03 17.98 13.50
C ASN A 101 3.55 18.11 13.95
N PRO A 102 2.98 17.11 14.67
CA PRO A 102 1.57 17.15 15.06
C PRO A 102 1.21 18.24 16.08
N LEU A 103 2.21 18.83 16.75
CA LEU A 103 2.05 19.87 17.78
C LEU A 103 2.15 21.29 17.22
N MET A 104 2.52 21.45 15.94
CA MET A 104 2.63 22.74 15.27
C MET A 104 1.52 22.90 14.23
N THR A 105 1.08 24.14 14.02
CA THR A 105 0.16 24.45 12.92
C THR A 105 0.89 24.33 11.57
N ILE A 106 0.14 24.19 10.48
CA ILE A 106 0.72 24.20 9.14
C ILE A 106 1.40 25.55 8.85
N GLU A 107 0.84 26.67 9.36
CA GLU A 107 1.44 28.00 9.28
C GLU A 107 2.85 28.03 9.90
N ASP A 108 2.96 27.55 11.14
CA ASP A 108 4.22 27.61 11.86
C ASP A 108 5.31 26.80 11.14
N GLN A 109 4.99 25.60 10.64
CA GLN A 109 5.94 24.75 9.93
C GLN A 109 6.39 25.34 8.58
N LEU A 110 5.47 25.86 7.76
CA LEU A 110 5.82 26.50 6.49
C LEU A 110 6.60 27.80 6.70
N VAL A 111 6.17 28.65 7.65
CA VAL A 111 6.86 29.91 7.94
C VAL A 111 8.27 29.67 8.49
N GLU A 112 8.44 28.70 9.39
CA GLU A 112 9.75 28.30 9.91
C GLU A 112 10.68 27.85 8.79
N THR A 113 10.21 26.99 7.89
CA THR A 113 11.02 26.50 6.75
C THR A 113 11.40 27.64 5.81
N ILE A 114 10.47 28.52 5.46
CA ILE A 114 10.76 29.69 4.59
C ILE A 114 11.78 30.63 5.24
N GLN A 115 11.63 30.92 6.55
CA GLN A 115 12.54 31.81 7.26
C GLN A 115 13.92 31.19 7.51
N ALA A 116 14.02 29.85 7.60
CA ALA A 116 15.30 29.16 7.75
C ALA A 116 16.19 29.27 6.50
N HIS A 117 15.57 29.48 5.31
CA HIS A 117 16.25 29.50 4.01
C HIS A 117 16.11 30.84 3.25
N SER A 118 15.56 31.89 3.90
CA SER A 118 15.43 33.21 3.28
C SER A 118 15.41 34.32 4.34
N ASP A 119 15.73 35.54 3.93
CA ASP A 119 15.65 36.75 4.77
C ASP A 119 14.20 37.27 4.93
N ALA A 120 13.20 36.46 4.59
CA ALA A 120 11.81 36.86 4.65
C ALA A 120 11.35 37.09 6.08
N ASN A 121 10.76 38.25 6.34
CA ASN A 121 10.09 38.47 7.62
C ASN A 121 8.83 37.60 7.73
N LYS A 122 8.30 37.43 8.94
CA LYS A 122 7.15 36.55 9.22
C LYS A 122 5.93 36.85 8.35
N THR A 123 5.68 38.13 8.04
CA THR A 123 4.52 38.55 7.21
C THR A 123 4.67 38.10 5.76
N VAL A 124 5.86 38.26 5.19
CA VAL A 124 6.19 37.83 3.82
C VAL A 124 6.18 36.30 3.73
N ALA A 125 6.83 35.61 4.68
CA ALA A 125 6.83 34.16 4.76
C ALA A 125 5.43 33.57 4.85
N ARG A 126 4.57 34.18 5.69
CA ARG A 126 3.16 33.77 5.81
C ARG A 126 2.37 33.94 4.51
N ARG A 127 2.56 35.07 3.80
CA ARG A 127 1.88 35.29 2.50
C ARG A 127 2.31 34.20 1.52
N ARG A 128 3.63 33.95 1.38
CA ARG A 128 4.17 32.90 0.51
C ARG A 128 3.60 31.52 0.89
N ALA A 129 3.49 31.20 2.18
CA ALA A 129 2.90 29.95 2.64
C ALA A 129 1.42 29.79 2.25
N VAL A 130 0.62 30.87 2.33
CA VAL A 130 -0.79 30.86 1.90
C VAL A 130 -0.91 30.66 0.39
N ASP A 131 -0.08 31.38 -0.39
CA ASP A 131 -0.06 31.29 -1.85
C ASP A 131 0.32 29.86 -2.29
N LEU A 132 1.38 29.28 -1.69
CA LEU A 132 1.80 27.89 -1.94
C LEU A 132 0.70 26.87 -1.64
N LEU A 133 -0.01 27.02 -0.51
CA LEU A 133 -1.13 26.13 -0.19
C LEU A 133 -2.26 26.26 -1.23
N GLY A 134 -2.48 27.44 -1.79
CA GLY A 134 -3.39 27.65 -2.91
C GLY A 134 -2.93 26.95 -4.19
N ASP A 135 -1.66 27.13 -4.58
CA ASP A 135 -1.03 26.53 -5.77
C ASP A 135 -1.15 25.00 -5.78
N ILE A 136 -0.97 24.37 -4.61
CA ILE A 136 -1.12 22.91 -4.46
C ILE A 136 -2.58 22.45 -4.28
N GLY A 137 -3.55 23.33 -4.44
CA GLY A 137 -4.99 23.01 -4.43
C GLY A 137 -5.61 22.81 -3.05
N ILE A 138 -5.06 23.42 -1.99
CA ILE A 138 -5.72 23.49 -0.69
C ILE A 138 -6.77 24.61 -0.69
N GLN A 139 -8.04 24.22 -0.71
CA GLN A 139 -9.16 25.19 -0.66
C GLN A 139 -9.16 25.96 0.67
N ASN A 140 -9.52 27.26 0.62
CA ASN A 140 -9.55 28.15 1.79
C ASN A 140 -8.20 28.19 2.54
N ALA A 141 -7.08 28.25 1.81
CA ALA A 141 -5.71 28.21 2.33
C ALA A 141 -5.48 29.19 3.50
N SER A 142 -5.99 30.43 3.41
CA SER A 142 -5.86 31.47 4.42
C SER A 142 -6.48 31.12 5.80
N GLN A 143 -7.49 30.26 5.81
CA GLN A 143 -8.12 29.78 7.04
C GLN A 143 -7.47 28.46 7.50
N ARG A 144 -7.23 27.54 6.56
CA ARG A 144 -6.71 26.21 6.84
C ARG A 144 -5.25 26.19 7.28
N ILE A 145 -4.47 27.19 6.90
CA ILE A 145 -3.07 27.29 7.31
C ILE A 145 -2.89 27.27 8.85
N LYS A 146 -3.90 27.73 9.61
CA LYS A 146 -3.89 27.73 11.10
C LYS A 146 -4.27 26.38 11.70
N ALA A 147 -4.65 25.41 10.89
CA ALA A 147 -5.04 24.10 11.37
C ALA A 147 -3.79 23.22 11.66
N TYR A 148 -3.99 22.18 12.45
CA TYR A 148 -2.97 21.19 12.77
C TYR A 148 -3.01 20.02 11.77
N PRO A 149 -1.90 19.28 11.60
CA PRO A 149 -1.84 18.15 10.67
C PRO A 149 -2.96 17.12 10.83
N HIS A 150 -3.37 16.81 12.05
CA HIS A 150 -4.45 15.83 12.31
C HIS A 150 -5.84 16.28 11.82
N GLN A 151 -6.02 17.56 11.50
CA GLN A 151 -7.27 18.13 10.97
C GLN A 151 -7.35 18.04 9.42
N PHE A 152 -6.30 17.51 8.77
CA PHE A 152 -6.22 17.32 7.33
C PHE A 152 -6.45 15.84 6.96
N SER A 153 -7.05 15.58 5.80
CA SER A 153 -7.09 14.23 5.22
C SER A 153 -5.69 13.77 4.81
N GLY A 154 -5.53 12.48 4.51
CA GLY A 154 -4.25 11.93 4.03
C GLY A 154 -3.69 12.68 2.83
N GLY A 155 -4.50 12.85 1.80
CA GLY A 155 -4.10 13.58 0.59
C GLY A 155 -3.81 15.06 0.83
N MET A 156 -4.56 15.71 1.72
CA MET A 156 -4.25 17.10 2.08
C MET A 156 -2.94 17.21 2.85
N ARG A 157 -2.63 16.26 3.75
CA ARG A 157 -1.32 16.20 4.43
C ARG A 157 -0.18 16.02 3.43
N GLN A 158 -0.36 15.12 2.45
CA GLN A 158 0.63 14.92 1.39
C GLN A 158 0.89 16.20 0.59
N ARG A 159 -0.17 16.93 0.23
CA ARG A 159 -0.01 18.23 -0.44
C ARG A 159 0.75 19.23 0.42
N VAL A 160 0.48 19.28 1.73
CA VAL A 160 1.24 20.15 2.65
C VAL A 160 2.72 19.75 2.71
N VAL A 161 3.05 18.45 2.72
CA VAL A 161 4.45 17.98 2.65
C VAL A 161 5.11 18.39 1.34
N ILE A 162 4.37 18.34 0.21
CA ILE A 162 4.85 18.87 -1.07
C ILE A 162 5.08 20.39 -0.98
N ALA A 163 4.16 21.15 -0.35
CA ALA A 163 4.35 22.59 -0.14
C ALA A 163 5.63 22.89 0.65
N LEU A 164 5.88 22.12 1.71
CA LEU A 164 7.14 22.24 2.48
C LEU A 164 8.36 21.94 1.63
N ALA A 165 8.29 20.94 0.74
CA ALA A 165 9.43 20.58 -0.13
C ALA A 165 9.70 21.63 -1.22
N ILE A 166 8.69 22.39 -1.67
CA ILE A 166 8.83 23.39 -2.74
C ILE A 166 8.91 24.84 -2.24
N CYS A 167 8.76 25.09 -0.94
CA CYS A 167 8.63 26.45 -0.40
C CYS A 167 9.91 27.30 -0.53
N THR A 168 11.01 26.68 -0.85
CA THR A 168 12.33 27.29 -1.07
C THR A 168 12.74 27.34 -2.56
N ASP A 169 11.89 26.84 -3.47
CA ASP A 169 12.16 26.67 -4.90
C ASP A 169 13.43 25.84 -5.20
N PRO A 170 13.51 24.58 -4.72
CA PRO A 170 14.71 23.76 -4.85
C PRO A 170 14.98 23.35 -6.30
N GLU A 171 16.28 23.10 -6.61
CA GLU A 171 16.68 22.57 -7.92
C GLU A 171 16.28 21.10 -8.11
N VAL A 172 16.29 20.32 -7.00
CA VAL A 172 16.03 18.87 -7.00
C VAL A 172 15.10 18.49 -5.84
N ILE A 173 14.12 17.65 -6.13
CA ILE A 173 13.28 17.02 -5.12
C ILE A 173 13.44 15.50 -5.22
N ILE A 174 13.78 14.88 -4.09
CA ILE A 174 13.74 13.43 -3.92
C ILE A 174 12.37 13.07 -3.34
N ALA A 175 11.52 12.42 -4.13
CA ALA A 175 10.20 11.99 -3.71
C ALA A 175 10.22 10.48 -3.43
N ASP A 176 10.29 10.10 -2.15
CA ASP A 176 10.32 8.71 -1.72
C ASP A 176 8.90 8.23 -1.43
N GLU A 177 8.35 7.47 -2.37
CA GLU A 177 6.98 6.93 -2.35
C GLU A 177 5.89 8.00 -2.05
N PRO A 178 5.84 9.11 -2.79
CA PRO A 178 4.99 10.25 -2.44
C PRO A 178 3.49 9.99 -2.56
N THR A 179 3.08 8.86 -3.13
CA THR A 179 1.67 8.49 -3.34
C THR A 179 1.25 7.24 -2.57
N THR A 180 2.14 6.65 -1.78
CA THR A 180 1.84 5.46 -0.97
C THR A 180 0.75 5.79 0.06
N ALA A 181 -0.21 4.88 0.22
CA ALA A 181 -1.38 5.02 1.09
C ALA A 181 -2.38 6.13 0.70
N LEU A 182 -2.30 6.66 -0.53
CA LEU A 182 -3.31 7.54 -1.11
C LEU A 182 -4.30 6.72 -1.95
N ASP A 183 -5.54 7.20 -2.00
CA ASP A 183 -6.51 6.68 -2.98
C ASP A 183 -6.17 7.14 -4.41
N VAL A 184 -6.75 6.44 -5.39
CA VAL A 184 -6.43 6.64 -6.81
C VAL A 184 -6.68 8.08 -7.27
N ALA A 185 -7.75 8.72 -6.79
CA ALA A 185 -8.09 10.09 -7.16
C ALA A 185 -7.08 11.10 -6.62
N VAL A 186 -6.69 10.97 -5.35
CA VAL A 186 -5.68 11.84 -4.73
C VAL A 186 -4.29 11.54 -5.30
N GLN A 187 -3.98 10.28 -5.59
CA GLN A 187 -2.74 9.89 -6.24
C GLN A 187 -2.58 10.57 -7.60
N SER A 188 -3.61 10.50 -8.48
CA SER A 188 -3.60 11.19 -9.77
C SER A 188 -3.32 12.69 -9.61
N GLN A 189 -4.03 13.37 -8.70
CA GLN A 189 -3.84 14.80 -8.46
C GLN A 189 -2.44 15.17 -7.95
N VAL A 190 -1.82 14.30 -7.13
CA VAL A 190 -0.43 14.50 -6.65
C VAL A 190 0.56 14.30 -7.80
N LEU A 191 0.32 13.32 -8.67
CA LEU A 191 1.18 13.07 -9.83
C LEU A 191 1.10 14.21 -10.85
N ASP A 192 -0.11 14.73 -11.12
CA ASP A 192 -0.32 15.89 -11.98
C ASP A 192 0.42 17.12 -11.43
N LEU A 193 0.36 17.34 -10.10
CA LEU A 193 1.09 18.40 -9.43
C LEU A 193 2.61 18.25 -9.59
N ILE A 194 3.16 17.04 -9.41
CA ILE A 194 4.59 16.76 -9.61
C ILE A 194 5.00 17.06 -11.05
N GLN A 195 4.22 16.64 -12.05
CA GLN A 195 4.50 16.94 -13.46
C GLN A 195 4.45 18.44 -13.77
N GLN A 196 3.44 19.13 -13.20
CA GLN A 196 3.33 20.58 -13.35
C GLN A 196 4.55 21.30 -12.77
N LEU A 197 4.94 20.96 -11.53
CA LEU A 197 6.11 21.55 -10.87
C LEU A 197 7.41 21.28 -11.64
N ALA A 198 7.61 20.06 -12.15
CA ALA A 198 8.77 19.73 -12.96
C ALA A 198 8.84 20.61 -14.22
N LYS A 199 7.75 20.73 -14.98
CA LYS A 199 7.71 21.47 -16.24
C LYS A 199 7.75 22.99 -16.06
N GLU A 200 6.93 23.54 -15.14
CA GLU A 200 6.78 24.99 -14.99
C GLU A 200 7.93 25.61 -14.19
N ARG A 201 8.37 24.94 -13.11
CA ARG A 201 9.45 25.45 -12.24
C ARG A 201 10.82 24.85 -12.55
N GLN A 202 10.91 23.97 -13.58
CA GLN A 202 12.16 23.29 -13.99
C GLN A 202 12.84 22.52 -12.84
N ILE A 203 12.05 22.02 -11.89
CA ILE A 203 12.54 21.22 -10.77
C ILE A 203 12.84 19.81 -11.27
N ALA A 204 14.02 19.28 -10.96
CA ALA A 204 14.38 17.89 -11.22
C ALA A 204 13.77 16.98 -10.13
N PHE A 205 13.09 15.92 -10.52
CA PHE A 205 12.52 14.96 -9.58
C PHE A 205 13.22 13.60 -9.66
N MET A 206 13.67 13.08 -8.51
CA MET A 206 13.96 11.67 -8.31
C MET A 206 12.72 11.02 -7.69
N LEU A 207 11.93 10.31 -8.50
CA LEU A 207 10.68 9.66 -8.05
C LEU A 207 10.94 8.20 -7.70
N ILE A 208 10.98 7.88 -6.43
CA ILE A 208 11.14 6.53 -5.91
C ILE A 208 9.76 5.94 -5.66
N THR A 209 9.46 4.80 -6.28
CA THR A 209 8.21 4.07 -6.05
C THR A 209 8.38 2.59 -6.40
N HIS A 210 7.51 1.76 -5.86
CA HIS A 210 7.34 0.37 -6.27
C HIS A 210 6.20 0.21 -7.29
N ASP A 211 5.40 1.26 -7.54
CA ASP A 211 4.30 1.24 -8.52
C ASP A 211 4.80 1.63 -9.92
N ILE A 212 4.89 0.64 -10.80
CA ILE A 212 5.33 0.82 -12.18
C ILE A 212 4.28 1.58 -13.01
N GLY A 213 3.00 1.49 -12.68
CA GLY A 213 1.93 2.24 -13.33
C GLY A 213 2.14 3.75 -13.13
N VAL A 214 2.53 4.16 -11.92
CA VAL A 214 2.90 5.54 -11.60
C VAL A 214 4.08 6.01 -12.47
N ILE A 215 5.14 5.21 -12.55
CA ILE A 215 6.31 5.56 -13.37
C ILE A 215 5.96 5.66 -14.85
N ALA A 216 5.16 4.71 -15.36
CA ALA A 216 4.72 4.72 -16.76
C ALA A 216 3.91 5.98 -17.11
N GLN A 217 3.22 6.57 -16.13
CA GLN A 217 2.39 7.76 -16.33
C GLN A 217 3.19 9.07 -16.31
N VAL A 218 4.20 9.18 -15.42
CA VAL A 218 4.79 10.51 -15.13
C VAL A 218 6.29 10.63 -15.40
N ALA A 219 7.05 9.52 -15.43
CA ALA A 219 8.50 9.60 -15.53
C ALA A 219 8.99 9.69 -16.98
N ASP A 220 9.93 10.59 -17.23
CA ASP A 220 10.60 10.71 -18.53
C ASP A 220 11.63 9.58 -18.72
N ARG A 221 12.38 9.29 -17.66
CA ARG A 221 13.38 8.20 -17.62
C ARG A 221 13.17 7.33 -16.40
N VAL A 222 13.63 6.09 -16.48
CA VAL A 222 13.54 5.12 -15.39
C VAL A 222 14.86 4.37 -15.21
N THR A 223 15.19 4.12 -13.93
CA THR A 223 16.26 3.23 -13.50
C THR A 223 15.66 2.10 -12.68
N VAL A 224 15.91 0.86 -13.10
CA VAL A 224 15.45 -0.35 -12.41
C VAL A 224 16.59 -0.88 -11.55
N MET A 225 16.32 -1.08 -10.25
CA MET A 225 17.29 -1.60 -9.29
C MET A 225 16.89 -2.99 -8.79
N ARG A 226 17.90 -3.82 -8.57
CA ARG A 226 17.76 -5.14 -7.93
C ARG A 226 18.95 -5.40 -7.01
N LYS A 227 18.69 -5.76 -5.74
CA LYS A 227 19.73 -6.13 -4.74
C LYS A 227 20.90 -5.14 -4.68
N GLY A 228 20.59 -3.85 -4.66
CA GLY A 228 21.59 -2.77 -4.56
C GLY A 228 22.24 -2.33 -5.87
N CYS A 229 22.00 -3.01 -6.99
CA CYS A 229 22.60 -2.70 -8.28
C CYS A 229 21.56 -2.17 -9.28
N VAL A 230 22.00 -1.31 -10.20
CA VAL A 230 21.23 -0.92 -11.38
C VAL A 230 21.25 -2.07 -12.38
N VAL A 231 20.09 -2.52 -12.84
CA VAL A 231 19.98 -3.59 -13.83
C VAL A 231 19.59 -3.07 -15.22
N GLU A 232 18.84 -1.99 -15.28
CA GLU A 232 18.45 -1.35 -16.53
C GLU A 232 18.16 0.14 -16.29
N THR A 233 18.52 1.01 -17.25
CA THR A 233 18.21 2.45 -17.22
C THR A 233 18.01 2.98 -18.63
N GLY A 234 17.11 3.94 -18.80
CA GLY A 234 16.82 4.55 -20.10
C GLY A 234 15.53 5.37 -20.08
N ASP A 235 15.06 5.72 -21.28
CA ASP A 235 13.75 6.37 -21.44
C ASP A 235 12.65 5.43 -20.99
N THR A 236 11.65 5.95 -20.27
CA THR A 236 10.60 5.13 -19.65
C THR A 236 9.87 4.25 -20.67
N ALA A 237 9.49 4.80 -21.83
CA ALA A 237 8.83 4.05 -22.87
C ALA A 237 9.71 2.91 -23.43
N GLN A 238 11.02 3.10 -23.48
CA GLN A 238 11.96 2.08 -23.97
C GLN A 238 12.17 0.98 -22.94
N VAL A 239 12.44 1.34 -21.67
CA VAL A 239 12.73 0.36 -20.60
C VAL A 239 11.51 -0.45 -20.22
N LEU A 240 10.33 0.19 -20.09
CA LEU A 240 9.09 -0.49 -19.71
C LEU A 240 8.34 -1.08 -20.91
N GLY A 241 8.49 -0.49 -22.11
CA GLY A 241 7.84 -0.97 -23.32
C GLY A 241 8.60 -2.06 -24.08
N ALA A 242 9.92 -2.16 -23.90
CA ALA A 242 10.78 -3.18 -24.51
C ALA A 242 11.94 -3.56 -23.58
N PRO A 243 11.64 -4.14 -22.41
CA PRO A 243 12.64 -4.44 -21.39
C PRO A 243 13.66 -5.46 -21.90
N LYS A 244 14.95 -5.15 -21.71
CA LYS A 244 16.05 -6.02 -22.13
C LYS A 244 16.48 -6.98 -21.03
N HIS A 245 16.50 -6.49 -19.79
CA HIS A 245 16.94 -7.30 -18.66
C HIS A 245 15.85 -8.27 -18.19
N PRO A 246 16.13 -9.56 -17.94
CA PRO A 246 15.14 -10.56 -17.52
C PRO A 246 14.36 -10.15 -16.27
N TYR A 247 15.01 -9.48 -15.33
CA TYR A 247 14.35 -8.99 -14.11
C TYR A 247 13.32 -7.88 -14.42
N THR A 248 13.63 -6.94 -15.32
CA THR A 248 12.69 -5.89 -15.72
C THR A 248 11.46 -6.51 -16.39
N ARG A 249 11.66 -7.52 -17.26
CA ARG A 249 10.55 -8.29 -17.87
C ARG A 249 9.68 -8.95 -16.82
N ALA A 250 10.29 -9.66 -15.88
CA ALA A 250 9.58 -10.35 -14.82
C ALA A 250 8.83 -9.37 -13.89
N LEU A 251 9.41 -8.19 -13.64
CA LEU A 251 8.76 -7.13 -12.86
C LEU A 251 7.54 -6.56 -13.60
N MET A 252 7.64 -6.37 -14.92
CA MET A 252 6.52 -5.93 -15.78
C MET A 252 5.41 -6.99 -15.86
N ASP A 253 5.76 -8.28 -15.95
CA ASP A 253 4.81 -9.41 -15.99
C ASP A 253 4.02 -9.55 -14.68
N ALA A 254 4.60 -9.12 -13.57
CA ALA A 254 3.93 -9.16 -12.27
C ALA A 254 2.93 -8.02 -12.05
N VAL A 255 2.97 -6.94 -12.87
CA VAL A 255 2.02 -5.83 -12.77
C VAL A 255 0.65 -6.25 -13.31
N PRO A 256 -0.43 -6.15 -12.51
CA PRO A 256 -1.78 -6.49 -12.94
C PRO A 256 -2.23 -5.64 -14.13
N PRO A 257 -2.70 -6.23 -15.25
CA PRO A 257 -3.32 -5.46 -16.31
C PRO A 257 -4.72 -4.97 -15.89
N LEU A 258 -5.05 -3.72 -16.25
CA LEU A 258 -6.39 -3.18 -16.01
C LEU A 258 -7.35 -3.53 -17.15
N ASP A 259 -6.84 -3.80 -18.35
CA ASP A 259 -7.58 -3.94 -19.59
C ASP A 259 -7.99 -5.38 -19.96
N GLN A 260 -7.42 -6.37 -19.28
CA GLN A 260 -7.73 -7.79 -19.52
C GLN A 260 -7.62 -8.59 -18.22
N LYS A 261 -8.37 -9.68 -18.10
CA LYS A 261 -8.25 -10.65 -16.99
C LYS A 261 -7.21 -11.71 -17.38
N ILE A 262 -6.34 -12.08 -16.43
CA ILE A 262 -5.36 -13.15 -16.56
C ILE A 262 -5.67 -14.27 -15.58
N ASP A 263 -5.45 -15.51 -15.98
CA ASP A 263 -5.73 -16.66 -15.12
C ASP A 263 -4.78 -16.72 -13.93
N ARG A 264 -3.49 -16.48 -14.19
CA ARG A 264 -2.43 -16.52 -13.17
C ARG A 264 -1.40 -15.44 -13.42
N PHE A 265 -0.96 -14.77 -12.34
CA PHE A 265 0.17 -13.84 -12.41
C PHE A 265 1.46 -14.61 -12.67
N ARG A 266 2.27 -14.14 -13.61
CA ARG A 266 3.63 -14.64 -13.81
C ARG A 266 4.50 -14.06 -12.70
N VAL A 267 5.07 -14.94 -11.88
CA VAL A 267 5.97 -14.55 -10.78
C VAL A 267 7.39 -14.83 -11.23
N PRO A 268 8.34 -13.89 -11.02
CA PRO A 268 9.75 -14.20 -11.22
C PRO A 268 10.13 -15.43 -10.40
N ALA A 269 10.85 -16.37 -11.00
CA ALA A 269 11.36 -17.54 -10.27
C ALA A 269 12.41 -17.10 -9.22
N VAL A 270 11.95 -16.66 -8.07
CA VAL A 270 12.76 -16.31 -6.91
C VAL A 270 12.52 -17.38 -5.84
N GLY A 271 13.30 -18.44 -5.93
CA GLY A 271 13.29 -19.54 -4.95
C GLY A 271 12.09 -20.49 -5.13
N ASP A 272 12.26 -21.72 -4.61
CA ASP A 272 11.22 -22.75 -4.58
C ASP A 272 9.98 -22.31 -3.77
N THR A 273 9.09 -21.58 -4.37
CA THR A 273 7.74 -21.33 -3.88
C THR A 273 6.73 -22.31 -4.49
N ALA A 274 7.15 -23.56 -4.69
CA ALA A 274 6.20 -24.63 -4.90
C ALA A 274 5.29 -24.68 -3.66
N VAL A 275 3.98 -24.53 -3.84
CA VAL A 275 3.00 -24.86 -2.79
C VAL A 275 3.32 -26.29 -2.37
N MET A 276 3.94 -26.42 -1.20
CA MET A 276 4.32 -27.75 -0.69
C MET A 276 3.02 -28.47 -0.33
N GLN A 277 2.90 -29.75 -0.69
CA GLN A 277 1.74 -30.56 -0.37
C GLN A 277 1.51 -30.55 1.14
N GLY A 278 0.36 -30.05 1.53
CA GLY A 278 -0.06 -29.96 2.95
C GLY A 278 -1.23 -30.91 3.22
N ASP A 279 -1.06 -32.21 3.00
CA ASP A 279 -2.14 -33.23 3.04
C ASP A 279 -3.04 -33.12 4.29
N THR A 280 -2.45 -32.86 5.46
CA THR A 280 -3.20 -32.71 6.71
C THR A 280 -4.01 -31.41 6.75
N ALA A 281 -3.42 -30.30 6.30
CA ALA A 281 -4.12 -29.00 6.25
C ALA A 281 -5.21 -29.00 5.16
N GLU A 282 -4.99 -29.67 4.04
CA GLU A 282 -5.99 -29.82 2.99
C GLU A 282 -7.21 -30.59 3.48
N ARG A 283 -6.99 -31.77 4.11
CA ARG A 283 -8.08 -32.52 4.72
C ARG A 283 -8.80 -31.69 5.77
N TRP A 284 -8.06 -30.98 6.61
CA TRP A 284 -8.60 -30.08 7.62
C TRP A 284 -9.57 -29.04 7.03
N LEU A 285 -9.20 -28.41 5.93
CA LEU A 285 -10.05 -27.42 5.28
C LEU A 285 -11.25 -28.07 4.57
N LEU A 286 -11.06 -29.19 3.88
CA LEU A 286 -12.14 -29.91 3.18
C LEU A 286 -13.21 -30.44 4.14
N GLU A 287 -12.82 -30.99 5.29
CA GLU A 287 -13.75 -31.42 6.34
C GLU A 287 -14.58 -30.25 6.88
N GLY A 288 -13.99 -29.05 6.98
CA GLY A 288 -14.71 -27.83 7.38
C GLY A 288 -15.78 -27.39 6.39
N GLN A 289 -15.64 -27.79 5.12
CA GLN A 289 -16.51 -27.35 4.02
C GLN A 289 -17.59 -28.37 3.61
N GLN A 290 -17.62 -29.56 4.20
CA GLN A 290 -18.58 -30.61 3.86
C GLN A 290 -20.07 -30.20 4.01
N HIS A 291 -20.39 -28.98 4.48
CA HIS A 291 -21.75 -28.51 4.77
C HIS A 291 -22.13 -27.20 4.06
N CYS A 292 -21.99 -27.12 2.73
CA CYS A 292 -22.47 -26.05 1.84
C CYS A 292 -21.54 -24.85 1.64
N LEU A 293 -21.28 -24.58 0.36
CA LEU A 293 -20.85 -23.27 -0.12
C LEU A 293 -21.81 -22.20 0.43
N THR A 294 -21.28 -21.19 1.09
CA THR A 294 -22.09 -20.24 1.85
C THR A 294 -21.88 -18.83 1.34
N GLY A 295 -22.93 -18.19 0.83
CA GLY A 295 -22.93 -16.79 0.42
C GLY A 295 -23.23 -15.85 1.58
N LEU A 296 -22.93 -14.57 1.41
CA LEU A 296 -23.25 -13.50 2.38
C LEU A 296 -24.29 -12.56 1.78
N THR A 297 -25.35 -12.30 2.54
CA THR A 297 -26.37 -11.30 2.20
C THR A 297 -26.42 -10.22 3.26
N LEU A 298 -26.33 -8.96 2.81
CA LEU A 298 -26.50 -7.76 3.63
C LEU A 298 -27.73 -7.02 3.15
N GLU A 299 -28.61 -6.59 4.06
CA GLU A 299 -29.81 -5.83 3.73
C GLU A 299 -29.90 -4.59 4.64
N ASN A 300 -30.00 -3.43 4.01
CA ASN A 300 -30.22 -2.12 4.64
C ASN A 300 -29.23 -1.84 5.79
N LEU A 301 -27.96 -2.27 5.62
CA LEU A 301 -26.94 -2.18 6.66
C LEU A 301 -26.48 -0.74 6.83
N THR A 302 -26.71 -0.16 8.01
CA THR A 302 -26.29 1.20 8.34
C THR A 302 -25.35 1.20 9.54
N VAL A 303 -24.27 1.96 9.46
CA VAL A 303 -23.31 2.13 10.56
C VAL A 303 -23.11 3.62 10.83
N THR A 304 -23.39 4.02 12.08
CA THR A 304 -23.26 5.40 12.53
C THR A 304 -22.30 5.50 13.71
N PHE A 305 -21.34 6.39 13.63
CA PHE A 305 -20.43 6.70 14.73
C PHE A 305 -20.82 8.01 15.41
N SER A 306 -20.64 8.07 16.73
CA SER A 306 -20.76 9.34 17.46
C SER A 306 -19.59 10.26 17.08
N GLY A 307 -19.87 11.44 16.59
CA GLY A 307 -18.85 12.44 16.29
C GLY A 307 -18.10 12.94 17.56
N PRO A 308 -16.99 13.65 17.39
CA PRO A 308 -16.26 14.23 18.52
C PRO A 308 -17.12 15.26 19.27
N ARG A 309 -17.06 15.25 20.60
CA ARG A 309 -17.70 16.29 21.43
C ARG A 309 -16.95 17.61 21.24
N THR A 310 -17.51 18.51 20.46
CA THR A 310 -16.96 19.86 20.24
C THR A 310 -17.37 20.86 21.34
N SER A 311 -18.35 20.54 22.17
CA SER A 311 -18.83 21.37 23.28
C SER A 311 -19.47 20.49 24.36
N LEU A 312 -19.37 20.92 25.64
CA LEU A 312 -20.06 20.29 26.76
C LEU A 312 -21.60 20.34 26.64
N PHE A 313 -22.12 21.30 25.88
CA PHE A 313 -23.58 21.57 25.76
C PHE A 313 -24.20 21.12 24.43
N ARG A 314 -23.41 20.66 23.45
CA ARG A 314 -23.93 20.14 22.18
C ARG A 314 -23.72 18.63 22.10
N LYS A 315 -24.78 17.89 21.77
CA LYS A 315 -24.66 16.47 21.39
C LYS A 315 -23.75 16.39 20.16
N PRO A 316 -22.78 15.45 20.11
CA PRO A 316 -21.98 15.25 18.94
C PRO A 316 -22.88 14.93 17.74
N SER A 317 -22.64 15.53 16.60
CA SER A 317 -23.34 15.17 15.35
C SER A 317 -22.92 13.75 14.95
N PRO A 318 -23.85 12.85 14.68
CA PRO A 318 -23.53 11.51 14.25
C PRO A 318 -22.89 11.56 12.85
N PHE A 319 -21.86 10.73 12.65
CA PHE A 319 -21.24 10.50 11.35
C PHE A 319 -21.73 9.16 10.81
N VAL A 320 -22.43 9.17 9.67
CA VAL A 320 -22.89 7.96 8.99
C VAL A 320 -21.74 7.45 8.11
N ALA A 321 -21.18 6.29 8.48
CA ALA A 321 -20.08 5.68 7.76
C ALA A 321 -20.54 4.67 6.70
N LEU A 322 -21.71 4.05 6.90
CA LEU A 322 -22.41 3.22 5.92
C LEU A 322 -23.89 3.56 6.00
N GLU A 323 -24.52 3.73 4.85
CA GLU A 323 -25.93 4.12 4.73
C GLU A 323 -26.63 3.17 3.77
N ASP A 324 -27.57 2.39 4.31
CA ASP A 324 -28.46 1.51 3.54
C ASP A 324 -27.72 0.55 2.58
N VAL A 325 -26.64 -0.07 3.06
CA VAL A 325 -25.83 -0.98 2.25
C VAL A 325 -26.55 -2.31 2.06
N ALA A 326 -26.86 -2.64 0.80
CA ALA A 326 -27.35 -3.93 0.36
C ALA A 326 -26.31 -4.61 -0.54
N LEU A 327 -25.93 -5.84 -0.22
CA LEU A 327 -24.92 -6.59 -0.98
C LEU A 327 -25.19 -8.08 -0.89
N ASN A 328 -25.14 -8.77 -2.01
CA ASN A 328 -25.25 -10.21 -2.08
C ASN A 328 -23.99 -10.81 -2.69
N ILE A 329 -23.28 -11.67 -1.94
CA ILE A 329 -22.05 -12.34 -2.37
C ILE A 329 -22.38 -13.81 -2.61
N ARG A 330 -22.18 -14.27 -3.83
CA ARG A 330 -22.48 -15.65 -4.23
C ARG A 330 -21.57 -16.67 -3.53
N PRO A 331 -22.11 -17.84 -3.15
CA PRO A 331 -21.29 -18.90 -2.58
C PRO A 331 -20.11 -19.28 -3.47
N GLY A 332 -18.93 -19.42 -2.88
CA GLY A 332 -17.72 -19.85 -3.60
C GLY A 332 -17.17 -18.83 -4.61
N SER A 333 -17.66 -17.58 -4.58
CA SER A 333 -17.15 -16.51 -5.46
C SER A 333 -16.25 -15.53 -4.70
N ILE A 334 -15.50 -14.75 -5.48
CA ILE A 334 -14.73 -13.60 -4.98
C ILE A 334 -15.49 -12.32 -5.34
N MET A 335 -15.99 -11.60 -4.32
CA MET A 335 -16.55 -10.27 -4.48
C MET A 335 -15.47 -9.22 -4.26
N GLY A 336 -15.16 -8.41 -5.27
CA GLY A 336 -14.31 -7.22 -5.14
C GLY A 336 -15.08 -6.07 -4.54
N LEU A 337 -14.51 -5.38 -3.56
CA LEU A 337 -15.05 -4.14 -3.02
C LEU A 337 -14.06 -3.00 -3.23
N VAL A 338 -14.42 -2.06 -4.08
CA VAL A 338 -13.58 -0.92 -4.46
C VAL A 338 -14.20 0.41 -4.06
N GLY A 339 -13.39 1.47 -4.04
CA GLY A 339 -13.80 2.84 -3.71
C GLY A 339 -12.64 3.62 -3.10
N GLU A 340 -12.78 4.93 -2.96
CA GLU A 340 -11.77 5.81 -2.37
C GLU A 340 -11.52 5.52 -0.89
N SER A 341 -10.39 6.04 -0.36
CA SER A 341 -10.11 5.99 1.07
C SER A 341 -11.19 6.74 1.86
N GLY A 342 -11.68 6.11 2.93
CA GLY A 342 -12.79 6.68 3.70
C GLY A 342 -14.19 6.42 3.16
N SER A 343 -14.35 5.72 2.02
CA SER A 343 -15.69 5.38 1.48
C SER A 343 -16.50 4.41 2.35
N GLY A 344 -15.86 3.74 3.34
CA GLY A 344 -16.54 2.82 4.27
C GLY A 344 -16.15 1.34 4.12
N LYS A 345 -15.27 0.95 3.21
CA LYS A 345 -14.86 -0.45 2.92
C LYS A 345 -14.43 -1.22 4.17
N SER A 346 -13.45 -0.71 4.90
CA SER A 346 -12.97 -1.36 6.13
C SER A 346 -14.02 -1.29 7.26
N THR A 347 -14.94 -0.31 7.25
CA THR A 347 -16.08 -0.27 8.18
C THR A 347 -17.03 -1.40 7.88
N LEU A 348 -17.33 -1.67 6.60
CA LEU A 348 -18.15 -2.81 6.18
C LEU A 348 -17.52 -4.14 6.60
N ALA A 349 -16.23 -4.34 6.34
CA ALA A 349 -15.49 -5.52 6.79
C ALA A 349 -15.56 -5.72 8.31
N LYS A 350 -15.35 -4.64 9.09
CA LYS A 350 -15.45 -4.66 10.55
C LYS A 350 -16.86 -4.89 11.06
N ALA A 351 -17.90 -4.44 10.34
CA ALA A 351 -19.28 -4.71 10.67
C ALA A 351 -19.63 -6.21 10.46
N ILE A 352 -19.22 -6.79 9.33
CA ILE A 352 -19.42 -8.21 9.01
C ILE A 352 -18.71 -9.10 10.04
N THR A 353 -17.48 -8.79 10.43
CA THR A 353 -16.72 -9.52 11.46
C THR A 353 -17.26 -9.28 12.88
N GLY A 354 -18.12 -8.28 13.09
CA GLY A 354 -18.66 -7.88 14.39
C GLY A 354 -17.66 -7.12 15.27
N LEU A 355 -16.63 -6.51 14.68
CA LEU A 355 -15.72 -5.56 15.34
C LEU A 355 -16.37 -4.17 15.46
N VAL A 356 -17.26 -3.82 14.55
CA VAL A 356 -18.11 -2.63 14.58
C VAL A 356 -19.55 -3.09 14.66
N THR A 357 -20.36 -2.43 15.50
CA THR A 357 -21.79 -2.74 15.65
C THR A 357 -22.59 -1.89 14.67
N PRO A 358 -23.33 -2.50 13.73
CA PRO A 358 -24.30 -1.78 12.89
C PRO A 358 -25.39 -1.10 13.73
N THR A 359 -25.90 0.00 13.21
CA THR A 359 -27.03 0.73 13.79
C THR A 359 -28.35 0.05 13.46
N CYS A 360 -28.50 -0.41 12.22
CA CYS A 360 -29.64 -1.19 11.74
C CYS A 360 -29.25 -2.06 10.54
N GLY A 361 -30.19 -2.87 10.05
CA GLY A 361 -30.03 -3.78 8.92
C GLY A 361 -29.98 -5.24 9.34
N THR A 362 -29.77 -6.14 8.37
CA THR A 362 -29.59 -7.57 8.60
C THR A 362 -28.37 -8.10 7.88
N MET A 363 -27.78 -9.15 8.44
CA MET A 363 -26.64 -9.86 7.84
C MET A 363 -26.88 -11.36 7.97
N THR A 364 -26.82 -12.09 6.88
CA THR A 364 -26.95 -13.55 6.85
C THR A 364 -25.80 -14.21 6.10
N LEU A 365 -25.28 -15.30 6.62
CA LEU A 365 -24.28 -16.16 6.00
C LEU A 365 -24.92 -17.52 5.67
N GLY A 366 -25.35 -17.70 4.41
CA GLY A 366 -26.29 -18.76 4.05
C GLY A 366 -27.57 -18.64 4.89
N ASP A 367 -27.93 -19.72 5.57
CA ASP A 367 -29.10 -19.75 6.46
C ASP A 367 -28.82 -19.24 7.89
N THR A 368 -27.57 -18.81 8.17
CA THR A 368 -27.16 -18.40 9.49
C THR A 368 -27.20 -16.88 9.63
N ALA A 369 -28.08 -16.35 10.49
CA ALA A 369 -28.07 -14.95 10.83
C ALA A 369 -26.77 -14.57 11.56
N LEU A 370 -26.15 -13.47 11.17
CA LEU A 370 -24.97 -12.89 11.83
C LEU A 370 -25.45 -11.80 12.80
N PRO A 371 -25.63 -12.10 14.09
CA PRO A 371 -26.10 -11.11 15.05
C PRO A 371 -25.03 -10.05 15.30
N PHE A 372 -25.44 -8.86 15.72
CA PHE A 372 -24.55 -7.76 16.09
C PHE A 372 -24.91 -7.16 17.45
N GLY A 373 -24.07 -6.27 17.97
CA GLY A 373 -24.24 -5.69 19.28
C GLY A 373 -24.04 -6.68 20.43
N LYS A 374 -24.83 -6.55 21.50
CA LYS A 374 -24.72 -7.40 22.70
C LYS A 374 -25.03 -8.88 22.44
N SER A 375 -25.80 -9.18 21.40
CA SER A 375 -26.13 -10.55 21.00
C SER A 375 -24.97 -11.30 20.37
N ARG A 376 -23.95 -10.61 19.87
CA ARG A 376 -22.74 -11.23 19.30
C ARG A 376 -21.58 -11.20 20.30
N SER A 377 -21.63 -12.06 21.30
CA SER A 377 -20.53 -12.22 22.26
C SER A 377 -19.23 -12.62 21.56
N ARG A 378 -18.08 -12.46 22.22
CA ARG A 378 -16.79 -12.91 21.68
C ARG A 378 -16.70 -14.42 21.45
N TYR A 379 -17.57 -15.20 22.07
CA TYR A 379 -17.66 -16.66 21.91
C TYR A 379 -18.77 -17.09 20.93
N HIS A 380 -19.41 -16.14 20.22
CA HIS A 380 -20.48 -16.49 19.29
C HIS A 380 -19.92 -17.33 18.12
N PRO A 381 -20.56 -18.47 17.75
CA PRO A 381 -20.07 -19.39 16.70
C PRO A 381 -19.84 -18.70 15.34
N SER A 382 -20.61 -17.66 15.00
CA SER A 382 -20.45 -16.92 13.75
C SER A 382 -19.08 -16.26 13.59
N ARG A 383 -18.32 -16.04 14.68
CA ARG A 383 -16.94 -15.50 14.60
C ARG A 383 -15.95 -16.48 14.01
N GLN A 384 -16.20 -17.79 14.18
CA GLN A 384 -15.42 -18.83 13.50
C GLN A 384 -15.69 -18.82 12.00
N LEU A 385 -16.98 -18.68 11.61
CA LEU A 385 -17.40 -18.76 10.21
C LEU A 385 -16.89 -17.61 9.35
N VAL A 386 -16.66 -16.44 9.96
CA VAL A 386 -16.17 -15.24 9.27
C VAL A 386 -14.78 -14.88 9.81
N GLN A 387 -13.78 -15.00 9.00
CA GLN A 387 -12.41 -14.61 9.35
C GLN A 387 -11.93 -13.46 8.48
N MET A 388 -10.93 -12.72 8.96
CA MET A 388 -10.40 -11.54 8.28
C MET A 388 -8.87 -11.57 8.23
N VAL A 389 -8.34 -11.32 7.05
CA VAL A 389 -6.94 -10.98 6.83
C VAL A 389 -6.86 -9.46 6.77
N PHE A 390 -6.11 -8.86 7.70
CA PHE A 390 -6.01 -7.42 7.87
C PHE A 390 -4.98 -6.80 6.93
N GLN A 391 -5.14 -5.50 6.67
CA GLN A 391 -4.30 -4.68 5.81
C GLN A 391 -2.82 -4.68 6.22
N ASP A 392 -2.54 -4.57 7.51
CA ASP A 392 -1.18 -4.53 8.03
C ASP A 392 -0.80 -5.87 8.70
N PRO A 393 0.08 -6.65 8.07
CA PRO A 393 0.54 -7.92 8.64
C PRO A 393 1.41 -7.73 9.89
N TYR A 394 2.01 -6.55 10.09
CA TYR A 394 2.82 -6.25 11.28
C TYR A 394 1.96 -6.12 12.53
N SER A 395 0.86 -5.38 12.46
CA SER A 395 -0.05 -5.20 13.58
C SER A 395 -0.95 -6.43 13.83
N SER A 396 -1.13 -7.28 12.81
CA SER A 396 -2.00 -8.45 12.91
C SER A 396 -1.39 -9.62 13.68
N LEU A 397 -0.07 -9.70 13.79
CA LEU A 397 0.67 -10.76 14.49
C LEU A 397 1.34 -10.21 15.74
N ASN A 398 1.08 -10.81 16.91
CA ASN A 398 1.73 -10.37 18.16
C ASN A 398 3.24 -10.61 18.09
N PRO A 399 4.09 -9.55 18.12
CA PRO A 399 5.54 -9.68 17.94
C PRO A 399 6.25 -10.42 19.10
N ARG A 400 5.56 -10.58 20.23
CA ARG A 400 6.10 -11.26 21.43
C ARG A 400 5.84 -12.76 21.45
N HIS A 401 4.97 -13.26 20.55
CA HIS A 401 4.64 -14.69 20.45
C HIS A 401 5.37 -15.32 19.27
N ARG A 402 5.69 -16.59 19.38
CA ARG A 402 6.21 -17.39 18.27
C ARG A 402 5.10 -17.67 17.27
N ILE A 403 5.48 -17.92 16.02
CA ILE A 403 4.50 -18.26 14.96
C ILE A 403 3.66 -19.48 15.34
N GLY A 404 4.28 -20.50 15.95
CA GLY A 404 3.55 -21.67 16.44
C GLY A 404 2.45 -21.34 17.45
N ASP A 405 2.72 -20.42 18.38
CA ASP A 405 1.73 -20.00 19.39
C ASP A 405 0.58 -19.23 18.73
N ILE A 406 0.91 -18.30 17.82
CA ILE A 406 -0.08 -17.51 17.07
C ILE A 406 -1.00 -18.40 16.24
N LEU A 407 -0.46 -19.42 15.57
CA LEU A 407 -1.22 -20.31 14.69
C LEU A 407 -1.99 -21.39 15.46
N THR A 408 -1.54 -21.81 16.65
CA THR A 408 -2.29 -22.73 17.48
C THR A 408 -3.46 -22.08 18.22
N GLU A 409 -3.46 -20.75 18.37
CA GLU A 409 -4.52 -20.02 19.07
C GLU A 409 -5.94 -20.31 18.54
N PRO A 410 -6.23 -20.23 17.23
CA PRO A 410 -7.56 -20.56 16.70
C PRO A 410 -7.99 -22.00 17.01
N LEU A 411 -7.08 -22.96 16.92
CA LEU A 411 -7.35 -24.38 17.18
C LEU A 411 -7.73 -24.65 18.63
N TRP A 412 -7.05 -23.97 19.55
CA TRP A 412 -7.34 -24.05 20.97
C TRP A 412 -8.61 -23.27 21.33
N PHE A 413 -8.75 -22.05 20.81
CA PHE A 413 -9.85 -21.14 21.15
C PHE A 413 -11.22 -21.71 20.74
N TYR A 414 -11.30 -22.31 19.56
CA TYR A 414 -12.53 -22.96 19.07
C TYR A 414 -12.67 -24.42 19.49
N GLY A 415 -11.69 -24.97 20.21
CA GLY A 415 -11.75 -26.33 20.75
C GLY A 415 -11.67 -27.44 19.70
N PHE A 416 -11.12 -27.15 18.51
CA PHE A 416 -11.07 -28.11 17.40
C PHE A 416 -10.14 -29.29 17.66
N VAL A 417 -8.96 -29.03 18.19
CA VAL A 417 -7.91 -30.04 18.40
C VAL A 417 -7.43 -29.94 19.84
N LYS A 418 -7.58 -31.02 20.61
CA LYS A 418 -7.18 -31.05 22.03
C LYS A 418 -5.72 -31.43 22.22
N ASP A 419 -5.22 -32.37 21.40
CA ASP A 419 -3.85 -32.84 21.51
C ASP A 419 -2.83 -31.80 21.00
N PRO A 420 -1.83 -31.42 21.83
CA PRO A 420 -0.77 -30.49 21.44
C PRO A 420 0.10 -30.97 20.26
N ALA A 421 0.35 -32.28 20.14
CA ALA A 421 1.16 -32.84 19.06
C ALA A 421 0.41 -32.74 17.72
N GLU A 422 -0.88 -33.06 17.71
CA GLU A 422 -1.75 -32.92 16.54
C GLU A 422 -1.86 -31.46 16.11
N ARG A 423 -2.03 -30.50 17.06
CA ARG A 423 -2.03 -29.07 16.77
C ARG A 423 -0.74 -28.63 16.08
N LYS A 424 0.43 -29.08 16.59
CA LYS A 424 1.71 -28.74 16.02
C LYS A 424 1.88 -29.31 14.61
N SER A 425 1.45 -30.54 14.37
CA SER A 425 1.46 -31.18 13.04
C SER A 425 0.58 -30.42 12.05
N LEU A 426 -0.65 -30.07 12.46
CA LEU A 426 -1.57 -29.31 11.62
C LEU A 426 -1.03 -27.91 11.28
N VAL A 427 -0.44 -27.22 12.24
CA VAL A 427 0.19 -25.90 12.01
C VAL A 427 1.37 -26.02 11.04
N ALA A 428 2.20 -27.06 11.17
CA ALA A 428 3.30 -27.32 10.23
C ALA A 428 2.80 -27.53 8.80
N SER A 429 1.74 -28.36 8.65
CA SER A 429 1.10 -28.61 7.36
C SER A 429 0.45 -27.36 6.77
N MET A 430 -0.19 -26.52 7.61
CA MET A 430 -0.79 -25.25 7.17
C MET A 430 0.27 -24.24 6.72
N LEU A 431 1.41 -24.15 7.39
CA LEU A 431 2.54 -23.33 6.94
C LEU A 431 3.03 -23.78 5.57
N SER A 432 3.19 -25.09 5.37
CA SER A 432 3.55 -25.66 4.06
C SER A 432 2.53 -25.30 2.98
N LEU A 433 1.25 -25.39 3.28
CA LEU A 433 0.16 -25.05 2.34
C LEU A 433 0.25 -23.59 1.85
N VAL A 434 0.65 -22.67 2.73
CA VAL A 434 0.83 -21.26 2.34
C VAL A 434 2.24 -20.93 1.85
N GLY A 435 3.10 -21.94 1.60
CA GLY A 435 4.46 -21.78 1.07
C GLY A 435 5.47 -21.25 2.10
N ILE A 436 5.28 -21.55 3.39
CA ILE A 436 6.22 -21.23 4.48
C ILE A 436 6.81 -22.52 5.02
N GLN A 437 8.13 -22.53 5.25
CA GLN A 437 8.82 -23.69 5.80
C GLN A 437 8.32 -24.02 7.21
N PRO A 438 8.09 -25.30 7.56
CA PRO A 438 7.57 -25.71 8.86
C PRO A 438 8.40 -25.28 10.07
N ASP A 439 9.73 -25.08 9.91
CA ASP A 439 10.63 -24.60 10.96
C ASP A 439 10.27 -23.20 11.47
N ALA A 440 9.47 -22.44 10.71
CA ALA A 440 8.89 -21.16 11.08
C ALA A 440 8.13 -21.18 12.42
N ILE A 441 7.62 -22.34 12.85
CA ILE A 441 6.90 -22.53 14.12
C ILE A 441 7.68 -21.95 15.32
N THR A 442 9.01 -22.07 15.31
CA THR A 442 9.87 -21.63 16.43
C THR A 442 10.29 -20.17 16.35
N LYS A 443 10.06 -19.52 15.21
CA LYS A 443 10.51 -18.15 14.92
C LYS A 443 9.47 -17.11 15.36
N TYR A 444 9.91 -15.86 15.45
CA TYR A 444 9.08 -14.71 15.79
C TYR A 444 8.69 -13.91 14.54
N PRO A 445 7.56 -13.16 14.55
CA PRO A 445 7.10 -12.40 13.38
C PRO A 445 8.15 -11.46 12.78
N HIS A 446 8.98 -10.80 13.60
CA HIS A 446 10.01 -9.87 13.12
C HIS A 446 11.12 -10.52 12.27
N GLN A 447 11.24 -11.85 12.28
CA GLN A 447 12.22 -12.61 11.51
C GLN A 447 11.74 -12.92 10.07
N PHE A 448 10.54 -12.46 9.69
CA PHE A 448 9.92 -12.72 8.40
C PHE A 448 9.75 -11.44 7.58
N SER A 449 9.81 -11.55 6.24
CA SER A 449 9.46 -10.47 5.33
C SER A 449 7.96 -10.13 5.39
N GLY A 450 7.56 -8.98 4.83
CA GLY A 450 6.15 -8.57 4.77
C GLY A 450 5.26 -9.63 4.11
N GLY A 451 5.65 -10.15 2.95
CA GLY A 451 4.91 -11.21 2.25
C GLY A 451 4.84 -12.53 3.01
N GLN A 452 5.93 -12.94 3.69
CA GLN A 452 5.90 -14.12 4.55
C GLN A 452 4.94 -13.94 5.74
N ARG A 453 4.91 -12.75 6.37
CA ARG A 453 3.95 -12.45 7.44
C ARG A 453 2.52 -12.47 6.93
N GLN A 454 2.27 -11.97 5.72
CA GLN A 454 0.95 -12.01 5.10
C GLN A 454 0.49 -13.46 4.86
N ARG A 455 1.36 -14.35 4.36
CA ARG A 455 1.08 -15.78 4.24
C ARG A 455 0.76 -16.43 5.59
N ILE A 456 1.47 -16.06 6.65
CA ILE A 456 1.21 -16.51 8.01
C ILE A 456 -0.15 -16.00 8.52
N ALA A 457 -0.52 -14.74 8.22
CA ALA A 457 -1.83 -14.19 8.56
C ALA A 457 -2.98 -14.93 7.83
N VAL A 458 -2.78 -15.28 6.55
CA VAL A 458 -3.71 -16.14 5.79
C VAL A 458 -3.82 -17.52 6.45
N ALA A 459 -2.70 -18.17 6.80
CA ALA A 459 -2.69 -19.46 7.49
C ALA A 459 -3.47 -19.42 8.82
N ARG A 460 -3.30 -18.34 9.61
CA ARG A 460 -4.04 -18.14 10.86
C ARG A 460 -5.55 -18.08 10.63
N ALA A 461 -5.99 -17.34 9.61
CA ALA A 461 -7.40 -17.23 9.27
C ALA A 461 -7.99 -18.60 8.84
N LEU A 462 -7.25 -19.37 8.03
CA LEU A 462 -7.67 -20.68 7.53
C LEU A 462 -7.77 -21.75 8.63
N LEU A 463 -6.92 -21.69 9.67
CA LEU A 463 -6.96 -22.63 10.80
C LEU A 463 -8.28 -22.56 11.58
N ALA A 464 -9.02 -21.47 11.50
CA ALA A 464 -10.35 -21.35 12.06
C ALA A 464 -11.46 -22.05 11.23
N ARG A 465 -11.15 -22.64 10.06
CA ARG A 465 -12.12 -23.22 9.11
C ARG A 465 -13.21 -22.21 8.72
N PRO A 466 -12.87 -21.03 8.18
CA PRO A 466 -13.86 -20.04 7.80
C PRO A 466 -14.71 -20.51 6.61
N ARG A 467 -15.98 -20.13 6.58
CA ARG A 467 -16.85 -20.23 5.41
C ARG A 467 -16.79 -18.96 4.55
N PHE A 468 -16.47 -17.84 5.19
CA PHE A 468 -16.36 -16.54 4.57
C PHE A 468 -15.05 -15.87 4.99
N LEU A 469 -14.24 -15.48 4.02
CA LEU A 469 -12.95 -14.84 4.24
C LEU A 469 -13.00 -13.39 3.76
N ILE A 470 -12.65 -12.45 4.63
CA ILE A 470 -12.48 -11.06 4.26
C ILE A 470 -10.99 -10.79 4.11
N CYS A 471 -10.58 -10.27 2.96
CA CYS A 471 -9.22 -9.81 2.69
C CYS A 471 -9.25 -8.29 2.57
N ASP A 472 -8.90 -7.56 3.65
CA ASP A 472 -8.89 -6.09 3.67
C ASP A 472 -7.51 -5.59 3.26
N GLU A 473 -7.39 -5.15 2.00
CA GLU A 473 -6.15 -4.69 1.37
C GLU A 473 -4.94 -5.62 1.61
N PRO A 474 -5.04 -6.92 1.30
CA PRO A 474 -4.06 -7.92 1.73
C PRO A 474 -2.68 -7.76 1.07
N THR A 475 -2.53 -6.85 0.11
CA THR A 475 -1.29 -6.67 -0.66
C THR A 475 -0.82 -5.21 -0.75
N SER A 476 -1.49 -4.26 -0.09
CA SER A 476 -1.22 -2.81 -0.23
C SER A 476 0.18 -2.37 0.22
N ALA A 477 0.81 -3.12 1.12
CA ALA A 477 2.16 -2.82 1.65
C ALA A 477 3.25 -3.75 1.08
N LEU A 478 2.96 -4.43 -0.05
CA LEU A 478 3.86 -5.43 -0.63
C LEU A 478 4.34 -5.00 -2.01
N ASP A 479 5.56 -5.38 -2.34
CA ASP A 479 6.11 -5.21 -3.69
C ASP A 479 5.33 -6.02 -4.72
N VAL A 480 5.36 -5.57 -5.97
CA VAL A 480 4.59 -6.13 -7.09
C VAL A 480 4.79 -7.65 -7.25
N SER A 481 6.03 -8.13 -7.12
CA SER A 481 6.33 -9.58 -7.21
C SER A 481 5.70 -10.37 -6.07
N ILE A 482 5.83 -9.90 -4.84
CA ILE A 482 5.26 -10.53 -3.64
C ILE A 482 3.73 -10.43 -3.65
N GLN A 483 3.20 -9.29 -4.11
CA GLN A 483 1.76 -9.12 -4.35
C GLN A 483 1.21 -10.19 -5.28
N ALA A 484 1.85 -10.42 -6.44
CA ALA A 484 1.45 -11.44 -7.40
C ALA A 484 1.43 -12.86 -6.77
N GLU A 485 2.40 -13.18 -5.92
CA GLU A 485 2.44 -14.46 -5.20
C GLU A 485 1.26 -14.63 -4.22
N ILE A 486 0.92 -13.59 -3.45
CA ILE A 486 -0.20 -13.63 -2.50
C ILE A 486 -1.55 -13.73 -3.25
N LEU A 487 -1.69 -13.01 -4.35
CA LEU A 487 -2.89 -13.07 -5.17
C LEU A 487 -3.10 -14.46 -5.79
N ASN A 488 -2.03 -15.08 -6.33
CA ASN A 488 -2.07 -16.45 -6.82
C ASN A 488 -2.45 -17.43 -5.70
N LEU A 489 -1.83 -17.30 -4.51
CA LEU A 489 -2.17 -18.13 -3.35
C LEU A 489 -3.66 -18.03 -2.99
N LEU A 490 -4.23 -16.82 -2.93
CA LEU A 490 -5.64 -16.63 -2.60
C LEU A 490 -6.57 -17.23 -3.68
N LYS A 491 -6.24 -17.10 -4.98
CA LYS A 491 -6.96 -17.77 -6.08
C LYS A 491 -6.92 -19.29 -5.95
N GLU A 492 -5.75 -19.86 -5.71
CA GLU A 492 -5.56 -21.31 -5.52
C GLU A 492 -6.35 -21.84 -4.33
N LEU A 493 -6.30 -21.15 -3.20
CA LEU A 493 -7.06 -21.51 -2.00
C LEU A 493 -8.58 -21.42 -2.24
N GLN A 494 -9.03 -20.36 -2.91
CA GLN A 494 -10.44 -20.19 -3.26
C GLN A 494 -10.92 -21.32 -4.20
N ALA A 495 -10.20 -21.57 -5.29
CA ALA A 495 -10.55 -22.61 -6.26
C ALA A 495 -10.53 -24.01 -5.65
N LYS A 496 -9.52 -24.32 -4.80
CA LYS A 496 -9.34 -25.65 -4.20
C LYS A 496 -10.36 -25.94 -3.10
N PHE A 497 -10.70 -24.94 -2.29
CA PHE A 497 -11.55 -25.11 -1.11
C PHE A 497 -12.94 -24.49 -1.26
N GLY A 498 -13.27 -23.85 -2.39
CA GLY A 498 -14.57 -23.21 -2.60
C GLY A 498 -14.87 -22.08 -1.62
N LEU A 499 -13.83 -21.35 -1.17
CA LEU A 499 -14.00 -20.25 -0.22
C LEU A 499 -14.81 -19.11 -0.83
N THR A 500 -15.73 -18.55 -0.06
CA THR A 500 -16.36 -17.28 -0.43
C THR A 500 -15.52 -16.14 0.12
N ILE A 501 -15.10 -15.21 -0.74
CA ILE A 501 -14.15 -14.15 -0.37
C ILE A 501 -14.74 -12.77 -0.66
N LEU A 502 -14.65 -11.86 0.33
CA LEU A 502 -14.77 -10.42 0.12
C LEU A 502 -13.36 -9.84 0.02
N PHE A 503 -12.97 -9.43 -1.19
CA PHE A 503 -11.65 -8.89 -1.49
C PHE A 503 -11.73 -7.36 -1.59
N ILE A 504 -11.16 -6.67 -0.62
CA ILE A 504 -11.15 -5.20 -0.56
C ILE A 504 -9.80 -4.69 -1.04
N SER A 505 -9.82 -3.77 -1.99
CA SER A 505 -8.61 -3.10 -2.46
C SER A 505 -8.95 -1.72 -3.04
N HIS A 506 -8.01 -0.79 -2.94
CA HIS A 506 -8.05 0.46 -3.68
C HIS A 506 -7.43 0.32 -5.08
N ASN A 507 -6.69 -0.75 -5.35
CA ASN A 507 -6.08 -1.03 -6.65
C ASN A 507 -7.08 -1.77 -7.56
N LEU A 508 -7.66 -1.04 -8.51
CA LEU A 508 -8.67 -1.57 -9.42
C LEU A 508 -8.10 -2.67 -10.34
N ALA A 509 -6.85 -2.55 -10.77
CA ALA A 509 -6.22 -3.57 -11.61
C ALA A 509 -6.13 -4.91 -10.87
N VAL A 510 -5.81 -4.90 -9.57
CA VAL A 510 -5.79 -6.10 -8.73
C VAL A 510 -7.19 -6.68 -8.59
N VAL A 511 -8.22 -5.85 -8.33
CA VAL A 511 -9.60 -6.33 -8.18
C VAL A 511 -10.11 -6.96 -9.48
N ARG A 512 -9.83 -6.38 -10.64
CA ARG A 512 -10.17 -6.98 -11.94
C ARG A 512 -9.62 -8.40 -12.08
N GLN A 513 -8.40 -8.63 -11.59
CA GLN A 513 -7.76 -9.93 -11.67
C GLN A 513 -8.33 -10.97 -10.69
N MET A 514 -8.79 -10.50 -9.53
CA MET A 514 -9.21 -11.39 -8.44
C MET A 514 -10.71 -11.69 -8.45
N ALA A 515 -11.53 -10.70 -8.72
CA ALA A 515 -12.96 -10.76 -8.45
C ALA A 515 -13.78 -11.36 -9.60
N ASP A 516 -14.85 -12.05 -9.24
CA ASP A 516 -15.90 -12.50 -10.16
C ASP A 516 -16.96 -11.40 -10.33
N ASP A 517 -17.36 -10.79 -9.20
CA ASP A 517 -18.27 -9.66 -9.15
C ASP A 517 -17.56 -8.49 -8.44
N THR A 518 -17.92 -7.26 -8.80
CA THR A 518 -17.35 -6.05 -8.18
C THR A 518 -18.44 -5.12 -7.68
N ALA A 519 -18.30 -4.67 -6.44
CA ALA A 519 -19.11 -3.64 -5.81
C ALA A 519 -18.29 -2.36 -5.63
N VAL A 520 -18.85 -1.23 -6.02
CA VAL A 520 -18.24 0.09 -5.91
C VAL A 520 -18.90 0.86 -4.78
N LEU A 521 -18.11 1.23 -3.76
CA LEU A 521 -18.57 1.93 -2.56
C LEU A 521 -18.12 3.40 -2.59
N CYS A 522 -19.05 4.33 -2.47
CA CYS A 522 -18.80 5.76 -2.40
C CYS A 522 -19.56 6.38 -1.23
N ASN A 523 -18.87 7.13 -0.35
CA ASN A 523 -19.48 7.85 0.78
C ASN A 523 -20.45 6.99 1.60
N GLY A 524 -20.11 5.73 1.85
CA GLY A 524 -20.90 4.79 2.64
C GLY A 524 -22.07 4.13 1.91
N LYS A 525 -22.24 4.35 0.60
CA LYS A 525 -23.29 3.75 -0.24
C LYS A 525 -22.70 2.90 -1.35
N ILE A 526 -23.41 1.84 -1.72
CA ILE A 526 -23.09 1.08 -2.92
C ILE A 526 -23.63 1.84 -4.14
N GLU A 527 -22.72 2.27 -5.02
CA GLU A 527 -23.07 2.99 -6.26
C GLU A 527 -23.33 2.04 -7.43
N GLU A 528 -22.57 0.94 -7.48
CA GLU A 528 -22.68 -0.05 -8.56
C GLU A 528 -22.28 -1.44 -8.07
N VAL A 529 -23.01 -2.47 -8.49
CA VAL A 529 -22.66 -3.88 -8.31
C VAL A 529 -22.97 -4.63 -9.59
N ASN A 530 -21.97 -5.30 -10.15
CA ASN A 530 -22.16 -6.14 -11.35
C ASN A 530 -21.02 -7.18 -11.45
N THR A 531 -21.05 -8.00 -12.50
CA THR A 531 -19.88 -8.82 -12.85
C THR A 531 -18.67 -7.90 -13.05
N THR A 532 -17.49 -8.38 -12.70
CA THR A 532 -16.26 -7.57 -12.80
C THR A 532 -16.06 -7.05 -14.22
N GLU A 533 -16.29 -7.88 -15.25
CA GLU A 533 -16.19 -7.45 -16.63
C GLU A 533 -17.13 -6.29 -16.95
N ALA A 534 -18.40 -6.35 -16.50
CA ALA A 534 -19.38 -5.30 -16.78
C ALA A 534 -19.00 -3.97 -16.10
N VAL A 535 -18.52 -4.01 -14.85
CA VAL A 535 -18.07 -2.80 -14.11
C VAL A 535 -16.87 -2.13 -14.82
N TYR A 536 -15.94 -2.92 -15.38
CA TYR A 536 -14.73 -2.39 -16.00
C TYR A 536 -14.90 -2.00 -17.48
N GLU A 537 -15.74 -2.70 -18.21
CA GLU A 537 -15.91 -2.46 -19.66
C GLU A 537 -17.08 -1.53 -19.99
N SER A 538 -18.12 -1.54 -19.15
CA SER A 538 -19.35 -0.78 -19.36
C SER A 538 -19.91 -0.22 -18.06
N PRO A 539 -19.11 0.58 -17.30
CA PRO A 539 -19.54 1.14 -16.02
C PRO A 539 -20.77 2.04 -16.19
N GLN A 540 -21.76 1.87 -15.31
CA GLN A 540 -23.00 2.62 -15.35
C GLN A 540 -22.92 3.89 -14.50
N ALA A 541 -22.37 3.79 -13.29
CA ALA A 541 -22.26 4.93 -12.39
C ALA A 541 -21.15 5.90 -12.83
N GLU A 542 -21.42 7.19 -12.78
CA GLU A 542 -20.44 8.24 -13.11
C GLU A 542 -19.21 8.19 -12.19
N TYR A 543 -19.41 7.84 -10.92
CA TYR A 543 -18.32 7.65 -9.98
C TYR A 543 -17.38 6.49 -10.40
N THR A 544 -17.95 5.36 -10.86
CA THR A 544 -17.17 4.22 -11.36
C THR A 544 -16.34 4.61 -12.58
N LYS A 545 -16.92 5.37 -13.53
CA LYS A 545 -16.21 5.88 -14.71
C LYS A 545 -15.04 6.78 -14.32
N SER A 546 -15.27 7.71 -13.39
CA SER A 546 -14.24 8.61 -12.88
C SER A 546 -13.11 7.84 -12.20
N LEU A 547 -13.44 6.84 -11.37
CA LEU A 547 -12.47 6.03 -10.64
C LEU A 547 -11.57 5.21 -11.59
N LEU A 548 -12.16 4.62 -12.64
CA LEU A 548 -11.43 3.88 -13.67
C LEU A 548 -10.52 4.79 -14.50
N ALA A 549 -10.99 5.98 -14.87
CA ALA A 549 -10.23 6.94 -15.67
C ALA A 549 -8.97 7.47 -14.94
N GLN A 550 -9.02 7.53 -13.62
CA GLN A 550 -7.91 8.02 -12.78
C GLN A 550 -6.89 6.93 -12.40
N THR A 551 -7.19 5.67 -12.70
CA THR A 551 -6.31 4.55 -12.35
C THR A 551 -5.07 4.55 -13.25
N PRO A 552 -3.84 4.57 -12.67
CA PRO A 552 -2.62 4.47 -13.45
C PRO A 552 -2.57 3.16 -14.26
N VAL A 553 -2.37 3.26 -15.56
CA VAL A 553 -2.29 2.10 -16.45
C VAL A 553 -1.01 2.11 -17.25
N ILE A 554 -0.45 0.94 -17.48
CA ILE A 554 0.64 0.76 -18.45
C ILE A 554 0.01 0.70 -19.84
N PRO A 555 0.47 1.52 -20.81
CA PRO A 555 -0.03 1.49 -22.18
C PRO A 555 -0.02 0.08 -22.78
N LYS A 556 -1.09 -0.31 -23.48
CA LYS A 556 -1.17 -1.63 -24.14
C LYS A 556 -0.01 -1.88 -25.09
N SER A 557 0.42 -0.86 -25.81
CA SER A 557 1.58 -0.93 -26.73
C SER A 557 2.89 -1.33 -26.04
N TRP A 558 3.00 -1.14 -24.72
CA TRP A 558 4.20 -1.50 -23.95
C TRP A 558 4.20 -2.94 -23.43
N ARG A 559 3.15 -3.73 -23.72
CA ARG A 559 3.05 -5.15 -23.32
C ARG A 559 3.13 -6.12 -24.51
N GLN A 560 3.40 -5.63 -25.72
CA GLN A 560 3.41 -6.46 -26.93
C GLN A 560 4.50 -7.54 -26.90
N TRP A 561 5.61 -7.32 -26.20
CA TRP A 561 6.68 -8.31 -26.01
C TRP A 561 6.28 -9.52 -25.15
N ALA A 562 5.16 -9.47 -24.42
CA ALA A 562 4.68 -10.57 -23.60
C ALA A 562 4.02 -11.71 -24.44
N HIS A 563 3.82 -11.48 -25.74
CA HIS A 563 3.20 -12.43 -26.68
C HIS A 563 4.22 -13.12 -27.60
N ASP A 564 5.50 -12.70 -27.56
CA ASP A 564 6.61 -13.36 -28.24
C ASP A 564 7.38 -14.27 -27.26
#